data_38f43a252693d586ff6b0d9edb08b153
#
_entry.id   38f43a252693d586ff6b0d9edb08b153
#
_cell.length_a   1.000
_cell.length_b   1.000
_cell.length_c   1.000
_cell.angle_alpha   90.00
_cell.angle_beta   90.00
_cell.angle_gamma   90.00
#
_symmetry.space_group_name_H-M   'P 1'
#
loop_
_entity.id
_entity.type
_entity.pdbx_description
1 polymer ?
#
loop_
_entity_poly.entity_id
_entity_poly.type
_entity_poly.pdbx_seq_one_letter_code
_entity_poly.pdbx_strand_id
1 'polypeptide(L)'
;MLKAVSTYLYVKERLHPGILDGLARSGVQAIEIFAARQHLDYANRKAHVKEIAEWFRGSGIPLNSVHSPLYADYEWGRAGAPPINLASTDRAGLVEAMDEVKRALEIAEQIPFRFLVQHLGLPNESFSEKKFESAMTSIEHLRAFAKPLGVRILLENIPNELSTPERLVEMIHTAHFDDVGICFDFGHAHMMSSVGEAFEMVRKHVGSTHVHDNAKLHDSHLWPGEGTIDWKEAMELLRSAPQTPPLMLELAENDKVNPLEKFEATFEKLETA
;
A
#
# COMPACT_ATOMS: atom_id res chain seq x y z
N MET A 1 10.03 -15.87 -3.42
CA MET A 1 9.30 -14.92 -2.52
C MET A 1 7.81 -14.98 -2.85
N LEU A 2 6.90 -14.49 -1.98
CA LEU A 2 5.47 -14.44 -2.29
C LEU A 2 5.20 -13.44 -3.42
N LYS A 3 4.64 -13.90 -4.54
CA LYS A 3 4.31 -13.10 -5.74
C LYS A 3 2.95 -12.46 -5.56
N ALA A 4 2.90 -11.14 -5.41
CA ALA A 4 1.67 -10.44 -5.10
C ALA A 4 1.46 -9.22 -6.01
N VAL A 5 0.21 -8.82 -6.19
CA VAL A 5 -0.17 -7.68 -7.04
C VAL A 5 -1.19 -6.81 -6.32
N SER A 6 -0.96 -5.49 -6.34
CA SER A 6 -1.95 -4.50 -5.92
C SER A 6 -2.99 -4.28 -7.03
N THR A 7 -4.25 -4.20 -6.63
CA THR A 7 -5.33 -3.86 -7.56
C THR A 7 -5.32 -2.38 -7.97
N TYR A 8 -4.32 -1.60 -7.53
CA TYR A 8 -4.08 -0.23 -8.01
C TYR A 8 -4.08 -0.14 -9.54
N LEU A 9 -3.54 -1.16 -10.20
CA LEU A 9 -3.55 -1.30 -11.66
C LEU A 9 -4.97 -1.16 -12.28
N TYR A 10 -6.00 -1.53 -11.55
CA TYR A 10 -7.41 -1.49 -11.98
C TYR A 10 -8.25 -0.49 -11.19
N VAL A 11 -7.63 0.44 -10.49
CA VAL A 11 -8.32 1.33 -9.53
C VAL A 11 -9.40 2.20 -10.16
N LYS A 12 -9.35 2.43 -11.47
CA LYS A 12 -10.37 3.15 -12.23
C LYS A 12 -11.59 2.29 -12.57
N GLU A 13 -11.46 0.98 -12.49
CA GLU A 13 -12.51 0.01 -12.76
C GLU A 13 -13.15 -0.46 -11.46
N ARG A 14 -14.43 -0.82 -11.52
CA ARG A 14 -15.07 -1.53 -10.40
C ARG A 14 -14.47 -2.93 -10.28
N LEU A 15 -13.93 -3.26 -9.11
CA LEU A 15 -13.39 -4.59 -8.83
C LEU A 15 -14.52 -5.65 -8.94
N HIS A 16 -14.26 -6.72 -9.65
CA HIS A 16 -15.19 -7.81 -9.84
C HIS A 16 -14.44 -9.15 -9.99
N PRO A 17 -15.12 -10.30 -9.80
CA PRO A 17 -14.50 -11.62 -9.89
C PRO A 17 -13.67 -11.86 -11.16
N GLY A 18 -14.07 -11.31 -12.30
CA GLY A 18 -13.34 -11.49 -13.56
C GLY A 18 -11.92 -10.89 -13.56
N ILE A 19 -11.71 -9.72 -12.91
CA ILE A 19 -10.36 -9.15 -12.70
C ILE A 19 -9.54 -10.09 -11.83
N LEU A 20 -10.11 -10.52 -10.71
CA LEU A 20 -9.44 -11.39 -9.75
C LEU A 20 -9.10 -12.77 -10.35
N ASP A 21 -9.98 -13.34 -11.17
CA ASP A 21 -9.72 -14.56 -11.94
C ASP A 21 -8.56 -14.39 -12.94
N GLY A 22 -8.46 -13.22 -13.56
CA GLY A 22 -7.34 -12.86 -14.42
C GLY A 22 -6.03 -12.91 -13.63
N LEU A 23 -5.96 -12.23 -12.50
CA LEU A 23 -4.79 -12.22 -11.61
C LEU A 23 -4.43 -13.64 -11.14
N ALA A 24 -5.42 -14.42 -10.72
CA ALA A 24 -5.21 -15.80 -10.26
C ALA A 24 -4.56 -16.68 -11.36
N ARG A 25 -4.98 -16.52 -12.61
CA ARG A 25 -4.42 -17.30 -13.74
C ARG A 25 -3.03 -16.85 -14.19
N SER A 26 -2.59 -15.66 -13.79
CA SER A 26 -1.28 -15.11 -14.16
C SER A 26 -0.15 -15.42 -13.16
N GLY A 27 -0.33 -16.43 -12.29
CA GLY A 27 0.69 -16.87 -11.34
C GLY A 27 0.79 -16.02 -10.07
N VAL A 28 -0.14 -15.08 -9.86
CA VAL A 28 -0.23 -14.27 -8.62
C VAL A 28 -0.65 -15.14 -7.46
N GLN A 29 0.06 -15.04 -6.35
CA GLN A 29 -0.11 -15.87 -5.16
C GLN A 29 -0.83 -15.15 -4.00
N ALA A 30 -0.86 -13.82 -4.03
CA ALA A 30 -1.58 -12.99 -3.08
C ALA A 30 -1.98 -11.66 -3.71
N ILE A 31 -2.99 -11.02 -3.17
CA ILE A 31 -3.54 -9.77 -3.71
C ILE A 31 -3.53 -8.70 -2.61
N GLU A 32 -3.28 -7.47 -3.02
CA GLU A 32 -3.62 -6.27 -2.27
C GLU A 32 -4.81 -5.58 -2.93
N ILE A 33 -5.81 -5.16 -2.15
CA ILE A 33 -6.88 -4.30 -2.64
C ILE A 33 -6.53 -2.85 -2.33
N PHE A 34 -6.51 -2.02 -3.38
CA PHE A 34 -6.44 -0.58 -3.19
C PHE A 34 -7.84 -0.03 -2.85
N ALA A 35 -8.00 0.49 -1.62
CA ALA A 35 -9.29 0.95 -1.13
C ALA A 35 -9.68 2.29 -1.74
N ALA A 36 -10.36 2.25 -2.89
CA ALA A 36 -11.02 3.40 -3.49
C ALA A 36 -12.50 3.05 -3.66
N ARG A 37 -13.44 3.93 -3.25
CA ARG A 37 -14.87 3.63 -3.27
C ARG A 37 -15.42 3.30 -4.66
N GLN A 38 -14.83 3.87 -5.71
CA GLN A 38 -15.14 3.56 -7.10
C GLN A 38 -14.71 2.15 -7.48
N HIS A 39 -13.60 1.67 -6.91
CA HIS A 39 -13.03 0.35 -7.17
C HIS A 39 -13.68 -0.73 -6.31
N LEU A 40 -13.67 -0.56 -4.99
CA LEU A 40 -14.37 -1.41 -4.04
C LEU A 40 -15.27 -0.53 -3.15
N ASP A 41 -16.58 -0.59 -3.33
CA ASP A 41 -17.54 0.20 -2.54
C ASP A 41 -17.76 -0.43 -1.15
N TYR A 42 -16.80 -0.22 -0.27
CA TYR A 42 -16.84 -0.66 1.13
C TYR A 42 -17.71 0.24 2.02
N ALA A 43 -18.04 1.46 1.56
CA ALA A 43 -18.77 2.44 2.35
C ALA A 43 -20.29 2.27 2.29
N ASN A 44 -20.85 2.04 1.11
CA ASN A 44 -22.31 2.06 0.92
C ASN A 44 -22.88 0.75 0.36
N ARG A 45 -22.06 -0.09 -0.29
CA ARG A 45 -22.52 -1.32 -0.95
C ARG A 45 -21.93 -2.57 -0.31
N LYS A 46 -22.43 -2.94 0.87
CA LYS A 46 -22.05 -4.22 1.53
C LYS A 46 -22.14 -5.43 0.61
N ALA A 47 -23.06 -5.42 -0.37
CA ALA A 47 -23.19 -6.46 -1.38
C ALA A 47 -21.95 -6.56 -2.29
N HIS A 48 -21.28 -5.46 -2.59
CA HIS A 48 -20.06 -5.49 -3.38
C HIS A 48 -18.88 -6.15 -2.62
N VAL A 49 -18.69 -5.75 -1.36
CA VAL A 49 -17.67 -6.40 -0.51
C VAL A 49 -17.98 -7.89 -0.36
N LYS A 50 -19.27 -8.27 -0.22
CA LYS A 50 -19.68 -9.67 -0.13
C LYS A 50 -19.38 -10.46 -1.41
N GLU A 51 -19.63 -9.90 -2.59
CA GLU A 51 -19.28 -10.50 -3.89
C GLU A 51 -17.77 -10.83 -3.96
N ILE A 52 -16.94 -9.87 -3.59
CA ILE A 52 -15.49 -10.05 -3.56
C ILE A 52 -15.05 -11.05 -2.48
N ALA A 53 -15.69 -11.03 -1.30
CA ALA A 53 -15.44 -11.98 -0.23
C ALA A 53 -15.77 -13.43 -0.64
N GLU A 54 -16.83 -13.64 -1.42
CA GLU A 54 -17.18 -14.94 -1.96
C GLU A 54 -16.10 -15.47 -2.90
N TRP A 55 -15.54 -14.61 -3.73
CA TRP A 55 -14.41 -14.96 -4.59
C TRP A 55 -13.17 -15.37 -3.78
N PHE A 56 -12.73 -14.56 -2.80
CA PHE A 56 -11.56 -14.88 -1.97
C PHE A 56 -11.72 -16.22 -1.24
N ARG A 57 -12.91 -16.52 -0.72
CA ARG A 57 -13.19 -17.81 -0.06
C ARG A 57 -13.10 -19.00 -1.01
N GLY A 58 -13.45 -18.82 -2.27
CA GLY A 58 -13.45 -19.88 -3.28
C GLY A 58 -12.11 -20.06 -4.01
N SER A 59 -11.30 -19.02 -4.13
CA SER A 59 -10.09 -19.01 -4.95
C SER A 59 -8.86 -19.67 -4.31
N GLY A 60 -8.79 -19.69 -2.98
CA GLY A 60 -7.60 -20.09 -2.24
C GLY A 60 -6.45 -19.06 -2.27
N ILE A 61 -6.61 -17.92 -2.96
CA ILE A 61 -5.66 -16.82 -2.97
C ILE A 61 -5.97 -15.89 -1.78
N PRO A 62 -5.02 -15.58 -0.89
CA PRO A 62 -5.26 -14.69 0.23
C PRO A 62 -5.30 -13.21 -0.21
N LEU A 63 -6.15 -12.42 0.45
CA LEU A 63 -5.98 -10.98 0.54
C LEU A 63 -4.83 -10.71 1.53
N ASN A 64 -3.69 -10.26 1.03
CA ASN A 64 -2.52 -9.99 1.86
C ASN A 64 -2.67 -8.67 2.62
N SER A 65 -3.09 -7.64 1.91
CA SER A 65 -3.18 -6.28 2.41
C SER A 65 -4.33 -5.51 1.77
N VAL A 66 -4.72 -4.45 2.44
CA VAL A 66 -5.53 -3.38 1.89
C VAL A 66 -4.70 -2.10 1.94
N HIS A 67 -4.53 -1.43 0.81
CA HIS A 67 -4.00 -0.07 0.79
C HIS A 67 -5.11 0.89 1.24
N SER A 68 -4.82 1.77 2.18
CA SER A 68 -5.79 2.74 2.70
C SER A 68 -6.30 3.69 1.61
N PRO A 69 -7.51 4.23 1.75
CA PRO A 69 -8.06 5.14 0.75
C PRO A 69 -7.30 6.47 0.74
N LEU A 70 -7.12 7.06 -0.46
CA LEU A 70 -6.56 8.41 -0.63
C LEU A 70 -7.64 9.49 -0.65
N TYR A 71 -8.89 9.14 -0.96
CA TYR A 71 -10.05 10.04 -1.00
C TYR A 71 -11.30 9.33 -0.49
N ALA A 72 -12.22 10.09 0.11
CA ALA A 72 -13.48 9.59 0.65
C ALA A 72 -14.67 9.72 -0.34
N ASP A 73 -14.42 9.81 -1.64
CA ASP A 73 -15.43 9.95 -2.69
C ASP A 73 -15.38 8.82 -3.73
N TYR A 74 -16.31 8.85 -4.68
CA TYR A 74 -16.41 7.90 -5.79
C TYR A 74 -15.72 8.36 -7.06
N GLU A 75 -15.04 9.50 -7.04
CA GLU A 75 -14.41 10.12 -8.20
C GLU A 75 -12.91 10.32 -8.02
N TRP A 76 -12.33 9.74 -6.99
CA TRP A 76 -10.90 9.85 -6.69
C TRP A 76 -10.44 11.31 -6.60
N GLY A 77 -11.15 12.10 -5.81
CA GLY A 77 -10.85 13.53 -5.61
C GLY A 77 -11.20 14.44 -6.78
N ARG A 78 -11.60 13.91 -7.95
CA ARG A 78 -11.91 14.73 -9.14
C ARG A 78 -13.13 15.65 -8.94
N ALA A 79 -14.04 15.26 -8.04
CA ALA A 79 -15.17 16.11 -7.63
C ALA A 79 -14.80 17.16 -6.57
N GLY A 80 -13.52 17.27 -6.21
CA GLY A 80 -13.03 18.26 -5.24
C GLY A 80 -13.08 17.78 -3.79
N ALA A 81 -13.27 16.49 -3.54
CA ALA A 81 -13.13 15.95 -2.19
C ALA A 81 -11.68 16.15 -1.69
N PRO A 82 -11.48 16.53 -0.42
CA PRO A 82 -10.16 16.65 0.14
C PRO A 82 -9.50 15.28 0.22
N PRO A 83 -8.17 15.21 0.04
CA PRO A 83 -7.43 13.97 0.24
C PRO A 83 -7.44 13.57 1.72
N ILE A 84 -7.37 12.28 1.98
CA ILE A 84 -7.24 11.73 3.33
C ILE A 84 -5.85 12.02 3.86
N ASN A 85 -5.78 12.73 4.99
CA ASN A 85 -4.51 13.14 5.60
C ASN A 85 -4.54 12.88 7.11
N LEU A 86 -3.82 11.84 7.56
CA LEU A 86 -3.72 11.47 8.97
C LEU A 86 -2.74 12.37 9.77
N ALA A 87 -1.99 13.23 9.09
CA ALA A 87 -1.13 14.23 9.69
C ALA A 87 -1.79 15.62 9.77
N SER A 88 -3.06 15.73 9.34
CA SER A 88 -3.77 17.01 9.36
C SER A 88 -3.83 17.60 10.77
N THR A 89 -3.59 18.89 10.87
CA THR A 89 -3.78 19.66 12.11
C THR A 89 -5.18 20.28 12.23
N ASP A 90 -5.99 20.16 11.18
CA ASP A 90 -7.42 20.44 11.24
C ASP A 90 -8.16 19.26 11.84
N ARG A 91 -8.79 19.48 13.00
CA ARG A 91 -9.44 18.41 13.77
C ARG A 91 -10.64 17.80 13.03
N ALA A 92 -11.41 18.60 12.30
CA ALA A 92 -12.59 18.09 11.60
C ALA A 92 -12.17 17.18 10.44
N GLY A 93 -11.27 17.64 9.59
CA GLY A 93 -10.72 16.85 8.49
C GLY A 93 -9.99 15.59 8.97
N LEU A 94 -9.28 15.66 10.12
CA LEU A 94 -8.64 14.50 10.70
C LEU A 94 -9.63 13.42 11.14
N VAL A 95 -10.75 13.81 11.76
CA VAL A 95 -11.82 12.86 12.16
C VAL A 95 -12.41 12.18 10.93
N GLU A 96 -12.73 12.95 9.89
CA GLU A 96 -13.26 12.41 8.62
C GLU A 96 -12.27 11.43 7.96
N ALA A 97 -10.98 11.79 7.92
CA ALA A 97 -9.92 10.93 7.41
C ALA A 97 -9.82 9.61 8.21
N MET A 98 -9.80 9.69 9.52
CA MET A 98 -9.77 8.54 10.42
C MET A 98 -10.97 7.61 10.23
N ASP A 99 -12.17 8.19 10.10
CA ASP A 99 -13.41 7.41 9.91
C ASP A 99 -13.41 6.70 8.55
N GLU A 100 -12.84 7.32 7.52
CA GLU A 100 -12.73 6.66 6.22
C GLU A 100 -11.76 5.49 6.25
N VAL A 101 -10.60 5.64 6.89
CA VAL A 101 -9.63 4.54 7.05
C VAL A 101 -10.22 3.40 7.89
N LYS A 102 -11.01 3.69 8.93
CA LYS A 102 -11.71 2.66 9.71
C LYS A 102 -12.72 1.88 8.87
N ARG A 103 -13.48 2.56 7.97
CA ARG A 103 -14.39 1.87 7.03
C ARG A 103 -13.63 0.90 6.12
N ALA A 104 -12.42 1.27 5.67
CA ALA A 104 -11.58 0.36 4.90
C ALA A 104 -11.08 -0.82 5.76
N LEU A 105 -10.74 -0.60 7.03
CA LEU A 105 -10.39 -1.68 7.97
C LEU A 105 -11.53 -2.67 8.20
N GLU A 106 -12.79 -2.21 8.20
CA GLU A 106 -13.98 -3.06 8.36
C GLU A 106 -14.16 -4.08 7.20
N ILE A 107 -13.45 -3.93 6.08
CA ILE A 107 -13.36 -4.97 5.04
C ILE A 107 -12.91 -6.31 5.65
N ALA A 108 -12.06 -6.27 6.69
CA ALA A 108 -11.55 -7.46 7.37
C ALA A 108 -12.63 -8.34 8.01
N GLU A 109 -13.80 -7.78 8.33
CA GLU A 109 -14.95 -8.54 8.85
C GLU A 109 -15.51 -9.55 7.83
N GLN A 110 -15.34 -9.27 6.54
CA GLN A 110 -15.83 -10.12 5.46
C GLN A 110 -14.72 -10.82 4.68
N ILE A 111 -13.58 -10.16 4.52
CA ILE A 111 -12.39 -10.64 3.82
C ILE A 111 -11.21 -10.46 4.75
N PRO A 112 -10.79 -11.47 5.52
CA PRO A 112 -9.62 -11.36 6.40
C PRO A 112 -8.36 -10.98 5.60
N PHE A 113 -7.59 -10.03 6.11
CA PHE A 113 -6.30 -9.63 5.56
C PHE A 113 -5.32 -9.31 6.68
N ARG A 114 -4.01 -9.29 6.36
CA ARG A 114 -2.95 -9.16 7.36
C ARG A 114 -2.55 -7.71 7.63
N PHE A 115 -2.52 -6.88 6.59
CA PHE A 115 -1.91 -5.55 6.64
C PHE A 115 -2.81 -4.48 6.06
N LEU A 116 -2.90 -3.34 6.75
CA LEU A 116 -3.34 -2.08 6.15
C LEU A 116 -2.10 -1.25 5.82
N VAL A 117 -1.88 -0.91 4.56
CA VAL A 117 -0.84 0.03 4.14
C VAL A 117 -1.37 1.45 4.26
N GLN A 118 -0.60 2.33 4.92
CA GLN A 118 -1.06 3.66 5.28
C GLN A 118 -0.02 4.74 5.01
N HIS A 119 -0.41 5.77 4.28
CA HIS A 119 0.37 7.00 4.10
C HIS A 119 0.29 7.92 5.32
N LEU A 120 1.39 8.60 5.64
CA LEU A 120 1.41 9.72 6.58
C LEU A 120 1.57 11.04 5.81
N GLY A 121 0.56 11.92 5.93
CA GLY A 121 0.56 13.16 5.18
C GLY A 121 0.25 13.00 3.68
N LEU A 122 0.46 14.06 2.93
CA LEU A 122 0.23 14.14 1.49
C LEU A 122 1.57 14.18 0.74
N PRO A 123 1.60 13.89 -0.58
CA PRO A 123 2.80 14.08 -1.38
C PRO A 123 3.36 15.51 -1.23
N ASN A 124 4.68 15.63 -1.11
CA ASN A 124 5.39 16.91 -0.92
C ASN A 124 5.02 17.68 0.37
N GLU A 125 4.37 17.05 1.34
CA GLU A 125 4.02 17.70 2.60
C GLU A 125 5.26 17.97 3.45
N SER A 126 5.43 19.23 3.90
CA SER A 126 6.55 19.61 4.76
C SER A 126 6.37 19.11 6.19
N PHE A 127 7.48 18.80 6.83
CA PHE A 127 7.51 18.42 8.25
C PHE A 127 7.07 19.56 9.18
N SER A 128 6.37 19.22 10.23
CA SER A 128 6.28 19.98 11.47
C SER A 128 5.99 19.04 12.63
N GLU A 129 6.48 19.37 13.83
CA GLU A 129 6.21 18.60 15.05
C GLU A 129 4.71 18.35 15.25
N LYS A 130 3.90 19.38 15.05
CA LYS A 130 2.45 19.30 15.23
C LYS A 130 1.79 18.30 14.26
N LYS A 131 2.25 18.22 13.01
CA LYS A 131 1.77 17.23 12.05
C LYS A 131 2.24 15.82 12.43
N PHE A 132 3.48 15.71 12.88
CA PHE A 132 4.04 14.43 13.30
C PHE A 132 3.32 13.88 14.54
N GLU A 133 3.04 14.71 15.55
CA GLU A 133 2.22 14.37 16.72
C GLU A 133 0.79 13.97 16.32
N SER A 134 0.18 14.70 15.37
CA SER A 134 -1.13 14.36 14.82
C SER A 134 -1.14 13.00 14.15
N ALA A 135 -0.13 12.71 13.34
CA ALA A 135 0.04 11.41 12.70
C ALA A 135 0.23 10.28 13.72
N MET A 136 1.10 10.47 14.73
CA MET A 136 1.28 9.48 15.81
C MET A 136 -0.03 9.17 16.53
N THR A 137 -0.78 10.20 16.90
CA THR A 137 -2.09 10.04 17.54
C THR A 137 -3.06 9.27 16.65
N SER A 138 -3.08 9.59 15.35
CA SER A 138 -3.93 8.90 14.38
C SER A 138 -3.58 7.41 14.26
N ILE A 139 -2.29 7.10 14.17
CA ILE A 139 -1.84 5.70 14.09
C ILE A 139 -2.14 4.94 15.38
N GLU A 140 -1.99 5.57 16.56
CA GLU A 140 -2.36 4.95 17.82
C GLU A 140 -3.84 4.55 17.85
N HIS A 141 -4.72 5.44 17.41
CA HIS A 141 -6.15 5.13 17.32
C HIS A 141 -6.47 4.05 16.30
N LEU A 142 -5.85 4.10 15.11
CA LEU A 142 -6.08 3.11 14.06
C LEU A 142 -5.57 1.73 14.46
N ARG A 143 -4.38 1.62 15.09
CA ARG A 143 -3.87 0.31 15.54
C ARG A 143 -4.76 -0.32 16.61
N ALA A 144 -5.30 0.50 17.53
CA ALA A 144 -6.26 0.03 18.54
C ALA A 144 -7.56 -0.50 17.87
N PHE A 145 -8.03 0.17 16.82
CA PHE A 145 -9.19 -0.28 16.02
C PHE A 145 -8.90 -1.52 15.19
N ALA A 146 -7.73 -1.60 14.57
CA ALA A 146 -7.32 -2.70 13.70
C ALA A 146 -7.03 -4.01 14.45
N LYS A 147 -6.56 -3.90 15.71
CA LYS A 147 -6.16 -5.06 16.53
C LYS A 147 -7.22 -6.15 16.67
N PRO A 148 -8.48 -5.86 17.05
CA PRO A 148 -9.53 -6.87 17.14
C PRO A 148 -9.92 -7.48 15.76
N LEU A 149 -9.64 -6.79 14.66
CA LEU A 149 -9.83 -7.29 13.31
C LEU A 149 -8.68 -8.20 12.85
N GLY A 150 -7.62 -8.34 13.64
CA GLY A 150 -6.43 -9.11 13.27
C GLY A 150 -5.53 -8.43 12.25
N VAL A 151 -5.70 -7.13 12.01
CA VAL A 151 -4.97 -6.35 11.01
C VAL A 151 -3.82 -5.59 11.68
N ARG A 152 -2.64 -5.65 11.06
CA ARG A 152 -1.46 -4.85 11.43
C ARG A 152 -1.33 -3.66 10.48
N ILE A 153 -0.98 -2.48 11.01
CA ILE A 153 -0.73 -1.29 10.19
C ILE A 153 0.72 -1.31 9.70
N LEU A 154 0.91 -1.02 8.43
CA LEU A 154 2.20 -0.75 7.82
C LEU A 154 2.23 0.69 7.33
N LEU A 155 3.21 1.47 7.79
CA LEU A 155 3.45 2.83 7.31
C LEU A 155 4.27 2.77 6.02
N GLU A 156 3.88 3.55 5.04
CA GLU A 156 4.57 3.58 3.76
C GLU A 156 5.49 4.81 3.64
N ASN A 157 6.69 4.60 3.11
CA ASN A 157 7.56 5.71 2.72
C ASN A 157 7.04 6.33 1.42
N ILE A 158 6.54 7.56 1.51
CA ILE A 158 6.07 8.34 0.36
C ILE A 158 6.89 9.64 0.23
N PRO A 159 6.90 10.28 -0.96
CA PRO A 159 7.69 11.49 -1.20
C PRO A 159 7.16 12.71 -0.42
N ASN A 160 7.42 12.75 0.88
CA ASN A 160 7.16 13.88 1.78
C ASN A 160 8.12 13.85 2.98
N GLU A 161 8.14 14.92 3.76
CA GLU A 161 9.06 15.04 4.91
C GLU A 161 8.54 14.35 6.18
N LEU A 162 7.31 13.81 6.20
CA LEU A 162 6.73 13.07 7.33
C LEU A 162 6.94 11.54 7.22
N SER A 163 7.17 11.06 6.00
CA SER A 163 7.23 9.63 5.68
C SER A 163 8.59 9.19 5.12
N THR A 164 9.66 9.95 5.43
CA THR A 164 11.00 9.46 5.12
C THR A 164 11.30 8.21 5.95
N PRO A 165 12.18 7.30 5.50
CA PRO A 165 12.58 6.13 6.26
C PRO A 165 12.95 6.42 7.71
N GLU A 166 13.71 7.50 7.95
CA GLU A 166 14.11 7.94 9.28
C GLU A 166 12.91 8.33 10.13
N ARG A 167 11.96 9.07 9.57
CA ARG A 167 10.76 9.54 10.28
C ARG A 167 9.81 8.40 10.64
N LEU A 168 9.68 7.41 9.75
CA LEU A 168 8.87 6.23 10.04
C LEU A 168 9.47 5.41 11.20
N VAL A 169 10.79 5.22 11.20
CA VAL A 169 11.48 4.52 12.30
C VAL A 169 11.42 5.34 13.60
N GLU A 170 11.61 6.66 13.52
CA GLU A 170 11.46 7.57 14.65
C GLU A 170 10.07 7.46 15.27
N MET A 171 9.01 7.46 14.45
CA MET A 171 7.62 7.31 14.93
C MET A 171 7.42 5.98 15.66
N ILE A 172 7.85 4.87 15.07
CA ILE A 172 7.72 3.55 15.66
C ILE A 172 8.41 3.49 17.03
N HIS A 173 9.62 4.04 17.13
CA HIS A 173 10.38 4.02 18.38
C HIS A 173 9.81 4.97 19.44
N THR A 174 9.50 6.21 19.06
CA THR A 174 9.02 7.24 19.98
C THR A 174 7.67 6.89 20.57
N ALA A 175 6.77 6.34 19.76
CA ALA A 175 5.43 5.95 20.19
C ALA A 175 5.36 4.51 20.73
N HIS A 176 6.47 3.77 20.78
CA HIS A 176 6.52 2.35 21.19
C HIS A 176 5.51 1.48 20.40
N PHE A 177 5.48 1.65 19.08
CA PHE A 177 4.57 0.92 18.21
C PHE A 177 5.15 -0.43 17.77
N ASP A 178 5.31 -1.38 18.71
CA ASP A 178 5.90 -2.70 18.45
C ASP A 178 5.10 -3.55 17.45
N ASP A 179 3.82 -3.24 17.26
CA ASP A 179 2.90 -3.92 16.35
C ASP A 179 2.68 -3.17 15.02
N VAL A 180 3.29 -1.99 14.82
CA VAL A 180 3.32 -1.28 13.53
C VAL A 180 4.56 -1.71 12.75
N GLY A 181 4.42 -1.80 11.43
CA GLY A 181 5.54 -2.10 10.53
C GLY A 181 5.64 -1.07 9.42
N ILE A 182 6.44 -1.40 8.41
CA ILE A 182 6.67 -0.55 7.26
C ILE A 182 6.31 -1.34 5.99
N CYS A 183 5.58 -0.71 5.09
CA CYS A 183 5.52 -1.06 3.68
C CYS A 183 6.62 -0.28 2.98
N PHE A 184 7.65 -0.98 2.49
CA PHE A 184 8.74 -0.31 1.81
C PHE A 184 8.43 -0.18 0.32
N ASP A 185 8.24 1.06 -0.12
CA ASP A 185 8.04 1.36 -1.53
C ASP A 185 9.39 1.71 -2.18
N PHE A 186 9.78 0.89 -3.16
CA PHE A 186 11.04 1.01 -3.89
C PHE A 186 11.07 2.22 -4.82
N GLY A 187 9.95 2.51 -5.48
CA GLY A 187 9.82 3.66 -6.38
C GLY A 187 9.91 4.98 -5.62
N HIS A 188 9.20 5.09 -4.50
CA HIS A 188 9.28 6.27 -3.63
C HIS A 188 10.68 6.46 -3.04
N ALA A 189 11.31 5.39 -2.57
CA ALA A 189 12.68 5.45 -2.07
C ALA A 189 13.65 5.95 -3.16
N HIS A 190 13.49 5.46 -4.39
CA HIS A 190 14.31 5.88 -5.54
C HIS A 190 14.14 7.36 -5.89
N MET A 191 12.94 7.91 -5.70
CA MET A 191 12.69 9.34 -5.91
C MET A 191 13.31 10.22 -4.83
N MET A 192 13.31 9.74 -3.57
CA MET A 192 13.74 10.54 -2.42
C MET A 192 15.24 10.48 -2.17
N SER A 193 15.87 9.32 -2.38
CA SER A 193 17.27 9.09 -2.00
C SER A 193 17.89 7.88 -2.72
N SER A 194 18.77 7.16 -2.04
CA SER A 194 19.26 5.84 -2.42
C SER A 194 18.33 4.75 -1.89
N VAL A 195 17.90 3.83 -2.74
CA VAL A 195 17.10 2.65 -2.35
C VAL A 195 17.83 1.85 -1.27
N GLY A 196 19.15 1.66 -1.41
CA GLY A 196 19.96 0.90 -0.46
C GLY A 196 19.98 1.54 0.93
N GLU A 197 20.29 2.84 1.03
CA GLU A 197 20.32 3.55 2.31
C GLU A 197 18.94 3.57 2.97
N ALA A 198 17.90 3.87 2.20
CA ALA A 198 16.53 3.89 2.68
C ALA A 198 16.09 2.52 3.23
N PHE A 199 16.40 1.44 2.51
CA PHE A 199 16.04 0.08 2.93
C PHE A 199 16.74 -0.34 4.21
N GLU A 200 18.06 -0.10 4.32
CA GLU A 200 18.83 -0.48 5.51
C GLU A 200 18.30 0.17 6.79
N MET A 201 17.79 1.40 6.72
CA MET A 201 17.18 2.07 7.87
C MET A 201 15.92 1.35 8.36
N VAL A 202 15.09 0.85 7.45
CA VAL A 202 13.77 0.28 7.78
C VAL A 202 13.76 -1.25 7.82
N ARG A 203 14.81 -1.93 7.38
CA ARG A 203 14.89 -3.38 7.14
C ARG A 203 14.26 -4.26 8.21
N LYS A 204 14.41 -3.89 9.48
CA LYS A 204 13.87 -4.65 10.63
C LYS A 204 12.35 -4.52 10.80
N HIS A 205 11.75 -3.51 10.19
CA HIS A 205 10.34 -3.17 10.32
C HIS A 205 9.52 -3.53 9.07
N VAL A 206 10.17 -3.92 7.96
CA VAL A 206 9.50 -4.19 6.68
C VAL A 206 8.60 -5.41 6.79
N GLY A 207 7.29 -5.20 6.64
CA GLY A 207 6.26 -6.25 6.62
C GLY A 207 5.70 -6.52 5.23
N SER A 208 5.72 -5.53 4.34
CA SER A 208 5.33 -5.61 2.94
C SER A 208 6.20 -4.68 2.10
N THR A 209 6.07 -4.78 0.78
CA THR A 209 6.73 -3.85 -0.16
C THR A 209 5.75 -3.39 -1.21
N HIS A 210 6.02 -2.22 -1.84
CA HIS A 210 5.52 -1.89 -3.16
C HIS A 210 6.67 -1.88 -4.15
N VAL A 211 6.47 -2.61 -5.24
CA VAL A 211 7.49 -2.86 -6.26
C VAL A 211 7.01 -2.28 -7.58
N HIS A 212 7.58 -1.15 -7.93
CA HIS A 212 7.40 -0.48 -9.21
C HIS A 212 8.64 0.32 -9.57
N ASP A 213 8.78 0.71 -10.82
CA ASP A 213 9.93 1.44 -11.31
C ASP A 213 9.57 2.90 -11.66
N ASN A 214 10.56 3.76 -11.71
CA ASN A 214 10.46 5.13 -12.20
C ASN A 214 11.86 5.66 -12.60
N ALA A 215 11.87 6.87 -13.15
CA ALA A 215 13.10 7.58 -13.54
C ALA A 215 13.46 8.73 -12.57
N LYS A 216 13.14 8.63 -11.29
CA LYS A 216 13.36 9.60 -10.19
C LYS A 216 12.50 10.86 -10.22
N LEU A 217 11.99 11.28 -11.37
CA LEU A 217 11.32 12.57 -11.51
C LEU A 217 9.83 12.54 -11.18
N HIS A 218 9.19 11.40 -11.42
CA HIS A 218 7.77 11.20 -11.24
C HIS A 218 7.49 9.83 -10.69
N ASP A 219 6.45 9.72 -9.89
CA ASP A 219 5.90 8.47 -9.39
C ASP A 219 5.11 7.78 -10.51
N SER A 220 5.85 7.10 -11.38
CA SER A 220 5.32 6.60 -12.65
C SER A 220 4.76 5.19 -12.60
N HIS A 221 4.96 4.46 -11.49
CA HIS A 221 4.53 3.08 -11.31
C HIS A 221 4.80 2.18 -12.53
N LEU A 222 6.01 2.30 -13.11
CA LEU A 222 6.43 1.51 -14.28
C LEU A 222 6.71 0.05 -13.86
N TRP A 223 6.74 -0.82 -14.84
CA TRP A 223 7.18 -2.19 -14.63
C TRP A 223 8.67 -2.23 -14.25
N PRO A 224 9.09 -3.13 -13.35
CA PRO A 224 10.49 -3.30 -12.99
C PRO A 224 11.40 -3.49 -14.22
N GLY A 225 12.40 -2.59 -14.34
CA GLY A 225 13.33 -2.51 -15.44
C GLY A 225 12.88 -1.65 -16.63
N GLU A 226 11.78 -0.91 -16.49
CA GLU A 226 11.38 0.15 -17.44
C GLU A 226 11.79 1.55 -16.99
N GLY A 227 12.26 1.69 -15.74
CA GLY A 227 12.84 2.88 -15.16
C GLY A 227 14.34 2.75 -14.93
N THR A 228 14.82 3.30 -13.82
CA THR A 228 16.25 3.40 -13.49
C THR A 228 16.65 2.79 -12.13
N ILE A 229 15.74 2.03 -11.48
CA ILE A 229 16.06 1.31 -10.25
C ILE A 229 17.01 0.14 -10.58
N ASP A 230 18.07 -0.01 -9.79
CA ASP A 230 18.92 -1.22 -9.83
C ASP A 230 18.20 -2.38 -9.13
N TRP A 231 17.49 -3.18 -9.92
CA TRP A 231 16.71 -4.31 -9.41
C TRP A 231 17.56 -5.45 -8.89
N LYS A 232 18.83 -5.54 -9.27
CA LYS A 232 19.76 -6.51 -8.70
C LYS A 232 20.05 -6.14 -7.25
N GLU A 233 20.47 -4.89 -7.00
CA GLU A 233 20.67 -4.37 -5.63
C GLU A 233 19.39 -4.46 -4.81
N ALA A 234 18.27 -4.00 -5.34
CA ALA A 234 16.98 -4.02 -4.67
C ALA A 234 16.56 -5.44 -4.22
N MET A 235 16.78 -6.45 -5.06
CA MET A 235 16.45 -7.84 -4.73
C MET A 235 17.44 -8.47 -3.73
N GLU A 236 18.71 -8.11 -3.77
CA GLU A 236 19.69 -8.51 -2.75
C GLU A 236 19.31 -7.96 -1.37
N LEU A 237 18.95 -6.68 -1.30
CA LEU A 237 18.46 -6.03 -0.08
C LEU A 237 17.21 -6.73 0.46
N LEU A 238 16.21 -6.97 -0.41
CA LEU A 238 14.96 -7.59 -0.01
C LEU A 238 15.16 -9.02 0.52
N ARG A 239 16.05 -9.81 -0.08
CA ARG A 239 16.41 -11.13 0.42
C ARG A 239 17.08 -11.09 1.78
N SER A 240 17.73 -9.97 2.13
CA SER A 240 18.38 -9.75 3.43
C SER A 240 17.39 -9.38 4.54
N ALA A 241 16.14 -9.06 4.21
CA ALA A 241 15.12 -8.69 5.20
C ALA A 241 14.78 -9.87 6.11
N PRO A 242 14.70 -9.67 7.44
CA PRO A 242 14.45 -10.77 8.37
C PRO A 242 13.06 -11.41 8.23
N GLN A 243 12.10 -10.69 7.64
CA GLN A 243 10.70 -11.11 7.56
C GLN A 243 10.26 -11.60 6.18
N THR A 244 11.13 -11.69 5.20
CA THR A 244 10.84 -12.14 3.83
C THR A 244 9.52 -11.52 3.28
N PRO A 245 9.44 -10.20 3.11
CA PRO A 245 8.24 -9.54 2.65
C PRO A 245 7.86 -9.98 1.23
N PRO A 246 6.57 -9.82 0.82
CA PRO A 246 6.14 -10.18 -0.52
C PRO A 246 6.76 -9.27 -1.59
N LEU A 247 6.87 -9.77 -2.82
CA LEU A 247 7.03 -8.94 -4.02
C LEU A 247 5.64 -8.44 -4.42
N MET A 248 5.20 -7.30 -3.88
CA MET A 248 3.91 -6.70 -4.19
C MET A 248 4.07 -5.71 -5.34
N LEU A 249 3.73 -6.13 -6.56
CA LEU A 249 3.73 -5.24 -7.72
C LEU A 249 2.60 -4.22 -7.58
N GLU A 250 2.95 -2.93 -7.59
CA GLU A 250 2.01 -1.81 -7.59
C GLU A 250 2.24 -0.97 -8.85
N LEU A 251 1.46 -1.22 -9.88
CA LEU A 251 1.71 -0.72 -11.24
C LEU A 251 0.60 0.21 -11.70
N ALA A 252 0.94 1.20 -12.53
CA ALA A 252 -0.03 2.02 -13.19
C ALA A 252 -0.66 1.30 -14.39
N GLU A 253 -1.93 1.61 -14.66
CA GLU A 253 -2.63 1.17 -15.87
C GLU A 253 -1.89 1.66 -17.12
N ASN A 254 -1.72 0.75 -18.08
CA ASN A 254 -1.12 1.05 -19.37
C ASN A 254 -1.89 0.32 -20.47
N ASP A 255 -2.68 1.05 -21.24
CA ASP A 255 -3.54 0.52 -22.32
C ASP A 255 -2.78 -0.27 -23.42
N LYS A 256 -1.45 -0.13 -23.47
CA LYS A 256 -0.61 -0.78 -24.48
C LYS A 256 -0.09 -2.16 -24.06
N VAL A 257 -0.29 -2.54 -22.81
CA VAL A 257 0.26 -3.77 -22.24
C VAL A 257 -0.86 -4.57 -21.60
N ASN A 258 -0.99 -5.85 -21.99
CA ASN A 258 -1.82 -6.77 -21.23
C ASN A 258 -1.05 -7.19 -19.95
N PRO A 259 -1.44 -6.71 -18.77
CA PRO A 259 -0.68 -6.98 -17.56
C PRO A 259 -0.63 -8.46 -17.21
N LEU A 260 -1.69 -9.22 -17.51
CA LEU A 260 -1.80 -10.64 -17.17
C LEU A 260 -0.74 -11.51 -17.88
N GLU A 261 -0.29 -11.09 -19.05
CA GLU A 261 0.76 -11.79 -19.81
C GLU A 261 2.17 -11.44 -19.32
N LYS A 262 2.32 -10.37 -18.56
CA LYS A 262 3.63 -9.84 -18.15
C LYS A 262 4.01 -10.16 -16.70
N PHE A 263 3.05 -10.48 -15.82
CA PHE A 263 3.34 -10.73 -14.41
C PHE A 263 4.36 -11.84 -14.18
N GLU A 264 4.15 -13.02 -14.78
CA GLU A 264 5.02 -14.18 -14.59
C GLU A 264 6.46 -13.87 -14.97
N ALA A 265 6.67 -13.31 -16.16
CA ALA A 265 8.00 -12.93 -16.65
C ALA A 265 8.65 -11.84 -15.77
N THR A 266 7.86 -10.91 -15.22
CA THR A 266 8.36 -9.88 -14.31
C THR A 266 8.83 -10.48 -12.99
N PHE A 267 8.05 -11.37 -12.39
CA PHE A 267 8.46 -12.07 -11.18
C PHE A 267 9.69 -12.94 -11.39
N GLU A 268 9.78 -13.67 -12.49
CA GLU A 268 10.97 -14.46 -12.84
C GLU A 268 12.21 -13.59 -12.98
N LYS A 269 12.09 -12.44 -13.65
CA LYS A 269 13.17 -11.48 -13.80
C LYS A 269 13.65 -10.95 -12.44
N LEU A 270 12.74 -10.60 -11.55
CA LEU A 270 13.07 -10.12 -10.20
C LEU A 270 13.71 -11.22 -9.35
N GLU A 271 13.20 -12.45 -9.41
CA GLU A 271 13.74 -13.57 -8.64
C GLU A 271 15.14 -13.99 -9.11
N THR A 272 15.49 -13.73 -10.35
CA THR A 272 16.81 -14.06 -10.95
C THR A 272 17.79 -12.88 -10.96
N ALA A 273 17.35 -11.69 -10.63
CA ALA A 273 18.20 -10.51 -10.46
C ALA A 273 18.95 -10.58 -9.11
#